data_2e6b133af3098113d698ac38d80a6653
#
_entry.id   2e6b133af3098113d698ac38d80a6653
#
_cell.length_a   1.000
_cell.length_b   1.000
_cell.length_c   1.000
_cell.angle_alpha   90.00
_cell.angle_beta   90.00
_cell.angle_gamma   90.00
#
_symmetry.space_group_name_H-M   'P 1'
#
loop_
_entity.id
_entity.type
_entity.pdbx_description
1 polymer ?
#
loop_
_entity_poly.entity_id
_entity_poly.type
_entity_poly.pdbx_seq_one_letter_code
_entity_poly.pdbx_strand_id
1 'polypeptide(L)'
;MIEHEVLFLGLLMEGPKHGYEIKRKIEEELFPFVGLKIKSIYYPLKTMERLGLVHKDVGREGKWPEKFVYSITPKGEKIFYHLVTESFISLERPYFSIDMALYFLPYVDKKIAKRRLRARVIFLNRIKRDLEKLKVNMAANRKHLSIILEHELDLVSAEIKSISRLIDTLE
;
A
#
# COMPACT_ATOMS: atom_id res chain seq x y z
N MET A 1 11.45 -0.53 -4.47
CA MET A 1 11.88 -1.95 -4.50
C MET A 1 11.71 -2.60 -3.14
N ILE A 2 12.21 -2.00 -2.07
CA ILE A 2 12.10 -2.51 -0.67
C ILE A 2 10.66 -2.86 -0.27
N GLU A 3 9.68 -2.02 -0.60
CA GLU A 3 8.27 -2.24 -0.26
C GLU A 3 7.68 -3.53 -0.85
N HIS A 4 8.05 -3.89 -2.07
CA HIS A 4 7.59 -5.13 -2.69
C HIS A 4 8.22 -6.36 -2.01
N GLU A 5 9.49 -6.30 -1.64
CA GLU A 5 10.17 -7.40 -0.96
C GLU A 5 9.57 -7.63 0.43
N VAL A 6 9.38 -6.57 1.21
CA VAL A 6 8.70 -6.64 2.52
C VAL A 6 7.30 -7.24 2.38
N LEU A 7 6.53 -6.78 1.40
CA LEU A 7 5.18 -7.27 1.17
C LEU A 7 5.13 -8.76 0.86
N PHE A 8 5.89 -9.21 -0.15
CA PHE A 8 5.81 -10.60 -0.59
C PHE A 8 6.43 -11.57 0.41
N LEU A 9 7.58 -11.22 0.99
CA LEU A 9 8.20 -12.03 2.03
C LEU A 9 7.31 -12.08 3.28
N GLY A 10 6.72 -10.95 3.68
CA GLY A 10 5.78 -10.87 4.80
C GLY A 10 4.56 -11.76 4.62
N LEU A 11 3.96 -11.78 3.42
CA LEU A 11 2.86 -12.71 3.12
C LEU A 11 3.27 -14.17 3.22
N LEU A 12 4.51 -14.50 2.84
CA LEU A 12 5.03 -15.86 2.91
C LEU A 12 5.53 -16.25 4.31
N MET A 13 5.75 -15.30 5.23
CA MET A 13 5.94 -15.58 6.67
C MET A 13 4.70 -16.21 7.30
N GLU A 14 3.50 -15.97 6.77
CA GLU A 14 2.26 -16.61 7.23
C GLU A 14 2.13 -18.09 6.77
N GLY A 15 3.05 -18.59 5.95
CA GLY A 15 3.08 -19.92 5.37
C GLY A 15 3.08 -19.92 3.84
N PRO A 16 3.31 -21.10 3.22
CA PRO A 16 3.30 -21.27 1.77
C PRO A 16 1.98 -20.83 1.14
N LYS A 17 2.05 -20.22 -0.05
CA LYS A 17 0.86 -19.70 -0.76
C LYS A 17 0.96 -19.91 -2.28
N HIS A 18 -0.17 -20.15 -2.90
CA HIS A 18 -0.30 -20.06 -4.35
C HIS A 18 -0.25 -18.59 -4.82
N GLY A 19 0.19 -18.37 -6.07
CA GLY A 19 0.25 -17.03 -6.63
C GLY A 19 -1.10 -16.30 -6.59
N TYR A 20 -2.21 -16.99 -6.87
CA TYR A 20 -3.54 -16.37 -6.80
C TYR A 20 -3.97 -15.99 -5.35
N GLU A 21 -3.53 -16.74 -4.33
CA GLU A 21 -3.78 -16.42 -2.92
C GLU A 21 -3.02 -15.17 -2.49
N ILE A 22 -1.75 -15.06 -2.92
CA ILE A 22 -0.94 -13.85 -2.71
C ILE A 22 -1.65 -12.64 -3.33
N LYS A 23 -2.10 -12.75 -4.60
CA LYS A 23 -2.82 -11.68 -5.27
C LYS A 23 -4.09 -11.29 -4.53
N ARG A 24 -4.91 -12.25 -4.15
CA ARG A 24 -6.14 -12.01 -3.39
C ARG A 24 -5.88 -11.32 -2.05
N LYS A 25 -4.89 -11.79 -1.27
CA LYS A 25 -4.53 -11.14 -0.01
C LYS A 25 -4.09 -9.69 -0.18
N ILE A 26 -3.32 -9.40 -1.23
CA ILE A 26 -2.93 -8.02 -1.53
C ILE A 26 -4.16 -7.16 -1.85
N GLU A 27 -5.05 -7.64 -2.72
CA GLU A 27 -6.20 -6.87 -3.19
C GLU A 27 -7.30 -6.72 -2.14
N GLU A 28 -7.59 -7.77 -1.38
CA GLU A 28 -8.72 -7.81 -0.45
C GLU A 28 -8.35 -7.44 0.99
N GLU A 29 -7.15 -7.84 1.44
CA GLU A 29 -6.76 -7.67 2.84
C GLU A 29 -5.77 -6.52 3.07
N LEU A 30 -4.80 -6.31 2.17
CA LEU A 30 -3.75 -5.30 2.38
C LEU A 30 -4.06 -3.95 1.72
N PHE A 31 -4.57 -3.96 0.49
CA PHE A 31 -4.88 -2.73 -0.23
C PHE A 31 -5.79 -1.76 0.55
N PRO A 32 -6.83 -2.21 1.28
CA PRO A 32 -7.66 -1.30 2.08
C PRO A 32 -6.91 -0.54 3.17
N PHE A 33 -5.80 -1.10 3.68
CA PHE A 33 -5.01 -0.49 4.77
C PHE A 33 -3.82 0.32 4.26
N VAL A 34 -3.12 -0.18 3.24
CA VAL A 34 -1.83 0.38 2.79
C VAL A 34 -1.96 1.16 1.48
N GLY A 35 -3.09 1.00 0.76
CA GLY A 35 -3.33 1.67 -0.52
C GLY A 35 -2.39 1.22 -1.65
N LEU A 36 -1.53 0.22 -1.42
CA LEU A 36 -0.52 -0.24 -2.37
C LEU A 36 -1.14 -1.07 -3.50
N LYS A 37 -1.03 -0.59 -4.74
CA LYS A 37 -1.47 -1.31 -5.95
C LYS A 37 -0.31 -2.03 -6.60
N ILE A 38 -0.43 -3.33 -6.79
CA ILE A 38 0.55 -4.16 -7.46
C ILE A 38 0.07 -4.51 -8.86
N LYS A 39 0.86 -4.13 -9.87
CA LYS A 39 0.54 -4.43 -11.28
C LYS A 39 0.70 -5.91 -11.62
N SER A 40 1.69 -6.57 -11.05
CA SER A 40 1.99 -7.98 -11.27
C SER A 40 2.68 -8.59 -10.05
N ILE A 41 2.27 -9.78 -9.66
CA ILE A 41 2.90 -10.56 -8.59
C ILE A 41 4.03 -11.44 -9.11
N TYR A 42 3.98 -11.81 -10.39
CA TYR A 42 4.88 -12.83 -10.93
C TYR A 42 6.32 -12.34 -11.10
N TYR A 43 6.51 -11.09 -11.49
CA TYR A 43 7.85 -10.54 -11.65
C TYR A 43 8.62 -10.44 -10.31
N PRO A 44 8.04 -9.87 -9.23
CA PRO A 44 8.69 -9.89 -7.91
C PRO A 44 8.98 -11.30 -7.41
N LEU A 45 8.03 -12.24 -7.49
CA LEU A 45 8.22 -13.63 -7.06
C LEU A 45 9.36 -14.32 -7.81
N LYS A 46 9.42 -14.17 -9.14
CA LYS A 46 10.52 -14.72 -9.96
C LYS A 46 11.88 -14.11 -9.58
N THR A 47 11.91 -12.82 -9.28
CA THR A 47 13.15 -12.16 -8.85
C THR A 47 13.61 -12.70 -7.50
N MET A 48 12.70 -12.85 -6.54
CA MET A 48 13.02 -13.39 -5.22
C MET A 48 13.42 -14.87 -5.27
N GLU A 49 12.81 -15.67 -6.13
CA GLU A 49 13.21 -17.04 -6.41
C GLU A 49 14.66 -17.10 -6.91
N ARG A 50 15.02 -16.27 -7.91
CA ARG A 50 16.39 -16.17 -8.44
C ARG A 50 17.41 -15.75 -7.38
N LEU A 51 17.00 -14.89 -6.43
CA LEU A 51 17.86 -14.46 -5.31
C LEU A 51 17.93 -15.49 -4.18
N GLY A 52 17.17 -16.58 -4.28
CA GLY A 52 17.11 -17.63 -3.26
C GLY A 52 16.37 -17.21 -1.99
N LEU A 53 15.50 -16.20 -2.07
CA LEU A 53 14.68 -15.73 -0.96
C LEU A 53 13.35 -16.48 -0.85
N VAL A 54 12.89 -17.01 -1.96
CA VAL A 54 11.63 -17.75 -2.10
C VAL A 54 11.94 -19.04 -2.85
N HIS A 55 11.32 -20.11 -2.41
CA HIS A 55 11.29 -21.40 -3.11
C HIS A 55 9.94 -21.53 -3.84
N LYS A 56 9.99 -22.13 -5.05
CA LYS A 56 8.82 -22.37 -5.89
C LYS A 56 8.68 -23.86 -6.14
N ASP A 57 7.62 -24.45 -5.62
CA ASP A 57 7.25 -25.83 -5.86
C ASP A 57 6.15 -25.95 -6.92
N VAL A 58 6.23 -27.01 -7.72
CA VAL A 58 5.18 -27.38 -8.66
C VAL A 58 4.21 -28.30 -7.92
N GLY A 59 3.08 -27.75 -7.48
CA GLY A 59 2.00 -28.54 -6.93
C GLY A 59 1.32 -29.35 -8.03
N ARG A 60 1.52 -30.68 -8.06
CA ARG A 60 0.79 -31.61 -8.93
C ARG A 60 -0.45 -32.12 -8.20
N GLU A 61 -1.59 -31.52 -8.44
CA GLU A 61 -2.89 -32.11 -8.10
C GLU A 61 -3.62 -32.54 -9.38
N GLY A 62 -3.41 -33.80 -9.79
CA GLY A 62 -4.18 -34.47 -10.85
C GLY A 62 -4.01 -33.88 -12.24
N LYS A 63 -5.12 -33.86 -13.03
CA LYS A 63 -5.18 -33.40 -14.44
C LYS A 63 -5.34 -31.88 -14.63
N TRP A 64 -5.19 -31.08 -13.55
CA TRP A 64 -5.34 -29.62 -13.61
C TRP A 64 -4.02 -28.93 -13.95
N PRO A 65 -4.05 -27.68 -14.52
CA PRO A 65 -2.84 -26.94 -14.82
C PRO A 65 -1.92 -26.82 -13.60
N GLU A 66 -0.61 -26.88 -13.81
CA GLU A 66 0.41 -26.77 -12.78
C GLU A 66 0.17 -25.53 -11.90
N LYS A 67 -0.06 -25.74 -10.61
CA LYS A 67 -0.21 -24.67 -9.63
C LYS A 67 1.10 -24.50 -8.89
N PHE A 68 1.70 -23.32 -9.00
CA PHE A 68 2.92 -23.00 -8.28
C PHE A 68 2.60 -22.57 -6.84
N VAL A 69 3.27 -23.21 -5.88
CA VAL A 69 3.28 -22.85 -4.47
C VAL A 69 4.60 -22.16 -4.15
N TYR A 70 4.54 -21.02 -3.52
CA TYR A 70 5.71 -20.25 -3.09
C TYR A 70 5.86 -20.35 -1.59
N SER A 71 7.09 -20.57 -1.11
CA SER A 71 7.45 -20.59 0.30
C SER A 71 8.69 -19.73 0.54
N ILE A 72 8.78 -19.14 1.74
CA ILE A 72 9.94 -18.35 2.12
C ILE A 72 11.11 -19.29 2.48
N THR A 73 12.33 -18.91 2.15
CA THR A 73 13.53 -19.63 2.56
C THR A 73 14.10 -19.05 3.86
N PRO A 74 14.99 -19.76 4.59
CA PRO A 74 15.69 -19.20 5.75
C PRO A 74 16.47 -17.92 5.42
N LYS A 75 16.96 -17.78 4.18
CA LYS A 75 17.58 -16.55 3.68
C LYS A 75 16.55 -15.45 3.52
N GLY A 76 15.37 -15.79 2.97
CA GLY A 76 14.25 -14.87 2.80
C GLY A 76 13.75 -14.32 4.13
N GLU A 77 13.64 -15.16 5.16
CA GLU A 77 13.25 -14.75 6.51
C GLU A 77 14.22 -13.71 7.10
N LYS A 78 15.53 -13.98 7.00
CA LYS A 78 16.57 -13.04 7.47
C LYS A 78 16.47 -11.69 6.75
N ILE A 79 16.26 -11.70 5.44
CA ILE A 79 16.10 -10.48 4.64
C ILE A 79 14.81 -9.77 5.02
N PHE A 80 13.70 -10.47 5.22
CA PHE A 80 12.45 -9.88 5.68
C PHE A 80 12.61 -9.12 7.00
N TYR A 81 13.20 -9.75 8.02
CA TYR A 81 13.44 -9.10 9.31
C TYR A 81 14.33 -7.86 9.17
N HIS A 82 15.40 -7.95 8.38
CA HIS A 82 16.27 -6.80 8.12
C HIS A 82 15.48 -5.65 7.45
N LEU A 83 14.75 -5.91 6.37
CA LEU A 83 14.01 -4.88 5.64
C LEU A 83 12.91 -4.23 6.49
N VAL A 84 12.17 -5.01 7.29
CA VAL A 84 11.13 -4.47 8.19
C VAL A 84 11.74 -3.58 9.25
N THR A 85 12.86 -4.01 9.88
CA THR A 85 13.53 -3.19 10.91
C THR A 85 14.12 -1.91 10.34
N GLU A 86 14.74 -1.96 9.16
CA GLU A 86 15.24 -0.78 8.46
C GLU A 86 14.11 0.19 8.07
N SER A 87 12.93 -0.33 7.68
CA SER A 87 11.80 0.53 7.32
C SER A 87 11.25 1.37 8.49
N PHE A 88 11.49 0.97 9.76
CA PHE A 88 11.10 1.77 10.92
C PHE A 88 11.95 3.03 11.12
N ILE A 89 13.17 3.04 10.61
CA ILE A 89 14.11 4.17 10.74
C ILE A 89 14.36 4.89 9.42
N SER A 90 13.78 4.42 8.33
CA SER A 90 13.89 5.05 7.02
C SER A 90 13.21 6.42 7.04
N LEU A 91 14.01 7.47 6.87
CA LEU A 91 13.55 8.87 6.89
C LEU A 91 13.45 9.41 5.46
N GLU A 92 12.54 8.88 4.67
CA GLU A 92 12.21 9.47 3.38
C GLU A 92 11.12 10.53 3.57
N ARG A 93 11.37 11.76 3.04
CA ARG A 93 10.35 12.80 3.04
C ARG A 93 9.16 12.33 2.20
N PRO A 94 7.93 12.30 2.74
CA PRO A 94 6.76 11.92 1.97
C PRO A 94 6.62 12.81 0.74
N TYR A 95 6.46 12.21 -0.43
CA TYR A 95 6.17 12.92 -1.66
C TYR A 95 4.67 12.86 -1.96
N PHE A 96 4.05 14.02 -1.99
CA PHE A 96 2.65 14.15 -2.41
C PHE A 96 2.59 14.73 -3.82
N SER A 97 1.93 14.03 -4.74
CA SER A 97 1.79 14.47 -6.14
C SER A 97 1.16 15.86 -6.28
N ILE A 98 0.36 16.28 -5.32
CA ILE A 98 -0.25 17.61 -5.28
C ILE A 98 0.79 18.71 -5.10
N ASP A 99 1.89 18.47 -4.37
CA ASP A 99 2.90 19.48 -4.09
C ASP A 99 3.51 20.02 -5.39
N MET A 100 3.72 19.14 -6.38
CA MET A 100 4.18 19.56 -7.71
C MET A 100 3.16 20.47 -8.41
N ALA A 101 1.87 20.15 -8.32
CA ALA A 101 0.82 20.98 -8.90
C ALA A 101 0.71 22.33 -8.18
N LEU A 102 0.90 22.35 -6.85
CA LEU A 102 0.89 23.58 -6.05
C LEU A 102 2.12 24.45 -6.33
N TYR A 103 3.28 23.86 -6.56
CA TYR A 103 4.48 24.60 -6.96
C TYR A 103 4.25 25.38 -8.27
N PHE A 104 3.52 24.82 -9.22
CA PHE A 104 3.19 25.46 -10.49
C PHE A 104 1.83 26.20 -10.49
N LEU A 105 1.20 26.37 -9.35
CA LEU A 105 -0.09 27.06 -9.21
C LEU A 105 -0.12 28.48 -9.82
N PRO A 106 0.96 29.29 -9.75
CA PRO A 106 0.97 30.63 -10.36
C PRO A 106 0.73 30.65 -11.89
N TYR A 107 0.95 29.53 -12.56
CA TYR A 107 0.75 29.40 -14.02
C TYR A 107 -0.64 28.84 -14.40
N VAL A 108 -1.51 28.61 -13.43
CA VAL A 108 -2.83 28.02 -13.65
C VAL A 108 -3.91 29.06 -13.37
N ASP A 109 -4.93 29.11 -14.24
CA ASP A 109 -6.11 29.95 -13.99
C ASP A 109 -6.75 29.65 -12.61
N LYS A 110 -6.96 30.69 -11.81
CA LYS A 110 -7.46 30.58 -10.44
C LYS A 110 -8.81 29.86 -10.36
N LYS A 111 -9.73 30.10 -11.30
CA LYS A 111 -11.06 29.47 -11.29
C LYS A 111 -10.95 27.96 -11.58
N ILE A 112 -10.04 27.58 -12.50
CA ILE A 112 -9.75 26.18 -12.81
C ILE A 112 -9.12 25.49 -11.60
N ALA A 113 -8.09 26.11 -11.01
CA ALA A 113 -7.42 25.59 -9.83
C ALA A 113 -8.41 25.35 -8.66
N LYS A 114 -9.19 26.38 -8.33
CA LYS A 114 -10.21 26.34 -7.26
C LYS A 114 -11.23 25.21 -7.49
N ARG A 115 -11.74 25.07 -8.72
CA ARG A 115 -12.66 23.98 -9.06
C ARG A 115 -12.04 22.59 -8.87
N ARG A 116 -10.78 22.40 -9.31
CA ARG A 116 -10.08 21.12 -9.18
C ARG A 116 -9.72 20.78 -7.73
N LEU A 117 -9.30 21.78 -6.95
CA LEU A 117 -9.03 21.61 -5.53
C LEU A 117 -10.30 21.24 -4.74
N ARG A 118 -11.43 21.87 -5.03
CA ARG A 118 -12.73 21.49 -4.44
C ARG A 118 -13.11 20.04 -4.77
N ALA A 119 -12.93 19.61 -6.02
CA ALA A 119 -13.14 18.22 -6.40
C ALA A 119 -12.23 17.27 -5.62
N ARG A 120 -10.95 17.62 -5.42
CA ARG A 120 -10.00 16.83 -4.62
C ARG A 120 -10.48 16.68 -3.17
N VAL A 121 -10.95 17.75 -2.54
CA VAL A 121 -11.53 17.70 -1.18
C VAL A 121 -12.71 16.73 -1.11
N ILE A 122 -13.57 16.71 -2.12
CA ILE A 122 -14.70 15.74 -2.18
C ILE A 122 -14.16 14.30 -2.21
N PHE A 123 -13.15 14.01 -3.04
CA PHE A 123 -12.54 12.68 -3.11
C PHE A 123 -11.86 12.29 -1.80
N LEU A 124 -11.10 13.20 -1.18
CA LEU A 124 -10.44 12.94 0.11
C LEU A 124 -11.46 12.65 1.22
N ASN A 125 -12.57 13.39 1.27
CA ASN A 125 -13.66 13.11 2.21
C ASN A 125 -14.33 11.75 1.98
N ARG A 126 -14.35 11.26 0.73
CA ARG A 126 -14.81 9.90 0.44
C ARG A 126 -13.84 8.85 0.98
N ILE A 127 -12.54 9.02 0.71
CA ILE A 127 -11.48 8.15 1.24
C ILE A 127 -11.55 8.11 2.77
N LYS A 128 -11.65 9.28 3.42
CA LYS A 128 -11.77 9.38 4.88
C LYS A 128 -12.93 8.53 5.42
N ARG A 129 -14.12 8.68 4.83
CA ARG A 129 -15.30 7.89 5.23
C ARG A 129 -15.11 6.39 5.04
N ASP A 130 -14.43 5.98 3.98
CA ASP A 130 -14.18 4.56 3.73
C ASP A 130 -13.18 3.99 4.74
N LEU A 131 -12.14 4.73 5.12
CA LEU A 131 -11.21 4.37 6.21
C LEU A 131 -11.90 4.32 7.58
N GLU A 132 -12.79 5.27 7.88
CA GLU A 132 -13.60 5.27 9.12
C GLU A 132 -14.49 4.01 9.20
N LYS A 133 -15.13 3.59 8.10
CA LYS A 133 -15.91 2.35 8.05
C LYS A 133 -15.04 1.11 8.29
N LEU A 134 -13.84 1.07 7.69
CA LEU A 134 -12.90 -0.02 7.92
C LEU A 134 -12.51 -0.10 9.40
N LYS A 135 -12.26 1.03 10.04
CA LYS A 135 -11.92 1.10 11.47
C LYS A 135 -13.04 0.54 12.36
N VAL A 136 -14.29 0.89 12.07
CA VAL A 136 -15.47 0.39 12.84
C VAL A 136 -15.66 -1.12 12.65
N ASN A 137 -15.43 -1.64 11.46
CA ASN A 137 -15.67 -3.05 11.14
C ASN A 137 -14.48 -3.96 11.52
N MET A 138 -13.40 -3.40 12.02
CA MET A 138 -12.20 -4.15 12.33
C MET A 138 -12.32 -4.92 13.64
N ALA A 139 -11.89 -6.18 13.63
CA ALA A 139 -11.87 -7.01 14.84
C ALA A 139 -10.89 -6.43 15.89
N ALA A 140 -11.29 -6.44 17.16
CA ALA A 140 -10.55 -5.86 18.28
C ALA A 140 -9.14 -6.44 18.51
N ASN A 141 -8.84 -7.62 17.96
CA ASN A 141 -7.54 -8.28 18.10
C ASN A 141 -6.47 -7.79 17.09
N ARG A 142 -6.80 -6.90 16.16
CA ARG A 142 -5.89 -6.38 15.12
C ARG A 142 -5.36 -4.98 15.44
N LYS A 143 -4.85 -4.76 16.64
CA LYS A 143 -4.36 -3.44 17.12
C LYS A 143 -3.36 -2.75 16.18
N HIS A 144 -2.44 -3.50 15.56
CA HIS A 144 -1.47 -2.94 14.61
C HIS A 144 -2.13 -2.34 13.37
N LEU A 145 -3.23 -2.93 12.87
CA LEU A 145 -3.99 -2.37 11.75
C LEU A 145 -4.77 -1.11 12.16
N SER A 146 -5.21 -0.99 13.42
CA SER A 146 -5.82 0.23 13.94
C SER A 146 -4.87 1.41 13.86
N ILE A 147 -3.60 1.20 14.21
CA ILE A 147 -2.56 2.24 14.14
C ILE A 147 -2.35 2.71 12.69
N ILE A 148 -2.35 1.78 11.72
CA ILE A 148 -2.23 2.13 10.30
C ILE A 148 -3.43 2.99 9.87
N LEU A 149 -4.66 2.59 10.22
CA LEU A 149 -5.87 3.36 9.87
C LEU A 149 -5.90 4.74 10.53
N GLU A 150 -5.44 4.87 11.77
CA GLU A 150 -5.31 6.16 12.46
C GLU A 150 -4.33 7.07 11.74
N HIS A 151 -3.15 6.56 11.41
CA HIS A 151 -2.14 7.29 10.65
C HIS A 151 -2.68 7.77 9.29
N GLU A 152 -3.34 6.88 8.52
CA GLU A 152 -3.95 7.25 7.24
C GLU A 152 -5.06 8.30 7.39
N LEU A 153 -5.92 8.19 8.42
CA LEU A 153 -6.96 9.17 8.73
C LEU A 153 -6.39 10.54 9.08
N ASP A 154 -5.29 10.58 9.83
CA ASP A 154 -4.59 11.81 10.19
C ASP A 154 -4.01 12.49 8.96
N LEU A 155 -3.33 11.74 8.08
CA LEU A 155 -2.76 12.25 6.83
C LEU A 155 -3.84 12.83 5.90
N VAL A 156 -4.92 12.08 5.68
CA VAL A 156 -6.06 12.54 4.84
C VAL A 156 -6.73 13.78 5.43
N SER A 157 -6.91 13.81 6.75
CA SER A 157 -7.52 14.95 7.43
C SER A 157 -6.62 16.20 7.37
N ALA A 158 -5.31 16.03 7.52
CA ALA A 158 -4.34 17.13 7.37
C ALA A 158 -4.35 17.68 5.93
N GLU A 159 -4.40 16.82 4.92
CA GLU A 159 -4.46 17.23 3.52
C GLU A 159 -5.77 17.99 3.21
N ILE A 160 -6.93 17.49 3.65
CA ILE A 160 -8.22 18.19 3.52
C ILE A 160 -8.12 19.59 4.12
N LYS A 161 -7.63 19.71 5.35
CA LYS A 161 -7.49 20.99 6.06
C LYS A 161 -6.57 21.96 5.30
N SER A 162 -5.45 21.46 4.78
CA SER A 162 -4.48 22.27 4.03
C SER A 162 -5.06 22.80 2.72
N ILE A 163 -5.70 21.94 1.94
CA ILE A 163 -6.31 22.30 0.65
C ILE A 163 -7.50 23.24 0.86
N SER A 164 -8.34 23.03 1.88
CA SER A 164 -9.46 23.92 2.16
C SER A 164 -8.98 25.35 2.45
N ARG A 165 -7.97 25.51 3.28
CA ARG A 165 -7.33 26.83 3.54
C ARG A 165 -6.80 27.47 2.25
N LEU A 166 -6.16 26.68 1.37
CA LEU A 166 -5.68 27.21 0.10
C LEU A 166 -6.85 27.69 -0.79
N ILE A 167 -7.95 26.94 -0.86
CA ILE A 167 -9.14 27.35 -1.63
C ILE A 167 -9.65 28.72 -1.17
N ASP A 168 -9.66 28.97 0.15
CA ASP A 168 -10.10 30.23 0.72
C ASP A 168 -9.16 31.40 0.35
N THR A 169 -7.86 31.14 0.19
CA THR A 169 -6.87 32.17 -0.23
C THR A 169 -6.86 32.47 -1.73
N LEU A 170 -7.51 31.63 -2.55
CA LEU A 170 -7.57 31.81 -4.01
C LEU A 170 -8.72 32.75 -4.46
N GLU A 171 -9.31 33.49 -3.52
CA GLU A 171 -10.35 34.49 -3.83
C GLU A 171 -9.88 35.69 -4.65
#